data_d6f107090ac4d61b4c81cd8d8e9f162d
#
_entry.id   d6f107090ac4d61b4c81cd8d8e9f162d
#
_cell.length_a   1.000
_cell.length_b   1.000
_cell.length_c   1.000
_cell.angle_alpha   90.00
_cell.angle_beta   90.00
_cell.angle_gamma   90.00
#
_symmetry.space_group_name_H-M   'P 1'
#
loop_
_entity.id
_entity.type
_entity.pdbx_description
1 polymer ?
#
loop_
_entity_poly.entity_id
_entity_poly.type
_entity_poly.pdbx_seq_one_letter_code
_entity_poly.pdbx_strand_id
1 'polypeptide(L)'
;MKKKPIYKTDEEVELIRKSCLLVCKALAHVASVIKPGVKGAKIDREAEELIRDHGAVPGFKGLYGFPATLCISINEGVVHGVPSADYEFRDGDIVSVDCGTYMNGFYGDAAYTFAIGDVKEETMELLRVTKTALYKGIDQAVVGKRIGDIGYAIQSYCERPYDYGVVRELVGHGLGKHLHEEPQVPNFGKRGRGVVLRDGLVIAIEPMINLGKKEVRQSPDGHTIITKDGTPSAHYEHTIVVRKEKADILSNHTIVEENIKNNPEIREISIKS
;
A
#
# COMPACT_ATOMS: atom_id res chain seq x y z
N MET A 1 0.15 28.69 5.88
CA MET A 1 1.48 28.45 5.25
C MET A 1 1.46 27.03 4.68
N LYS A 2 1.87 26.79 3.42
CA LYS A 2 2.00 25.43 2.89
C LYS A 2 3.08 24.69 3.70
N LYS A 3 2.77 23.51 4.22
CA LYS A 3 3.76 22.66 4.88
C LYS A 3 4.86 22.33 3.84
N LYS A 4 6.11 22.21 4.28
CA LYS A 4 7.25 21.86 3.40
C LYS A 4 7.62 20.40 3.60
N PRO A 5 8.19 19.72 2.58
CA PRO A 5 8.77 18.40 2.76
C PRO A 5 9.83 18.38 3.87
N ILE A 6 9.86 17.31 4.66
CA ILE A 6 10.82 17.08 5.74
C ILE A 6 11.80 16.01 5.25
N TYR A 7 13.09 16.35 5.28
CA TYR A 7 14.16 15.43 4.90
C TYR A 7 14.71 14.78 6.17
N LYS A 8 14.89 13.46 6.14
CA LYS A 8 15.30 12.65 7.28
C LYS A 8 16.83 12.49 7.30
N THR A 9 17.42 12.45 8.49
CA THR A 9 18.80 11.98 8.65
C THR A 9 18.88 10.47 8.45
N ASP A 10 20.09 9.93 8.28
CA ASP A 10 20.26 8.48 8.11
C ASP A 10 19.81 7.71 9.36
N GLU A 11 20.02 8.28 10.56
CA GLU A 11 19.53 7.70 11.82
C GLU A 11 17.99 7.66 11.87
N GLU A 12 17.33 8.74 11.44
CA GLU A 12 15.87 8.79 11.37
C GLU A 12 15.33 7.79 10.33
N VAL A 13 16.01 7.64 9.18
CA VAL A 13 15.67 6.64 8.15
C VAL A 13 15.74 5.22 8.72
N GLU A 14 16.75 4.89 9.52
CA GLU A 14 16.87 3.57 10.15
C GLU A 14 15.77 3.32 11.20
N LEU A 15 15.30 4.35 11.91
CA LEU A 15 14.14 4.23 12.80
C LEU A 15 12.85 3.97 12.03
N ILE A 16 12.66 4.67 10.89
CA ILE A 16 11.51 4.44 9.99
C ILE A 16 11.58 3.02 9.40
N ARG A 17 12.77 2.56 8.96
CA ARG A 17 12.97 1.19 8.45
C ARG A 17 12.52 0.14 9.47
N LYS A 18 12.85 0.29 10.75
CA LYS A 18 12.40 -0.64 11.80
C LYS A 18 10.88 -0.71 11.89
N SER A 19 10.19 0.44 11.80
CA SER A 19 8.73 0.49 11.76
C SER A 19 8.19 -0.20 10.50
N CYS A 20 8.73 0.09 9.32
CA CYS A 20 8.32 -0.54 8.06
C CYS A 20 8.55 -2.07 8.05
N LEU A 21 9.65 -2.55 8.64
CA LEU A 21 9.90 -3.99 8.75
C LEU A 21 8.89 -4.67 9.70
N LEU A 22 8.41 -3.97 10.74
CA LEU A 22 7.34 -4.49 11.60
C LEU A 22 6.00 -4.53 10.84
N VAL A 23 5.69 -3.52 10.02
CA VAL A 23 4.54 -3.56 9.10
C VAL A 23 4.61 -4.80 8.22
N CYS A 24 5.76 -5.06 7.60
CA CYS A 24 5.92 -6.22 6.73
C CYS A 24 5.83 -7.57 7.48
N LYS A 25 6.21 -7.62 8.77
CA LYS A 25 5.95 -8.79 9.61
C LYS A 25 4.46 -8.99 9.86
N ALA A 26 3.70 -7.91 10.10
CA ALA A 26 2.24 -8.00 10.25
C ALA A 26 1.58 -8.46 8.94
N LEU A 27 1.98 -7.94 7.78
CA LEU A 27 1.51 -8.40 6.48
C LEU A 27 1.91 -9.85 6.18
N ALA A 28 3.11 -10.29 6.61
CA ALA A 28 3.55 -11.68 6.49
C ALA A 28 2.72 -12.63 7.38
N HIS A 29 2.34 -12.17 8.58
CA HIS A 29 1.37 -12.90 9.41
C HIS A 29 0.02 -13.02 8.70
N VAL A 30 -0.51 -11.92 8.13
CA VAL A 30 -1.73 -11.97 7.31
C VAL A 30 -1.59 -13.01 6.21
N ALA A 31 -0.48 -13.01 5.45
CA ALA A 31 -0.21 -13.99 4.40
C ALA A 31 -0.27 -15.43 4.91
N SER A 32 0.15 -15.69 6.14
CA SER A 32 0.16 -17.04 6.71
C SER A 32 -1.21 -17.55 7.15
N VAL A 33 -2.17 -16.65 7.44
CA VAL A 33 -3.46 -17.01 8.04
C VAL A 33 -4.67 -16.75 7.14
N ILE A 34 -4.53 -15.89 6.13
CA ILE A 34 -5.63 -15.53 5.24
C ILE A 34 -6.00 -16.70 4.33
N LYS A 35 -7.29 -17.06 4.29
CA LYS A 35 -7.85 -18.15 3.49
C LYS A 35 -9.37 -18.06 3.47
N PRO A 36 -10.09 -18.83 2.61
CA PRO A 36 -11.55 -18.92 2.65
C PRO A 36 -12.06 -19.29 4.05
N GLY A 37 -13.17 -18.67 4.46
CA GLY A 37 -13.81 -18.87 5.77
C GLY A 37 -13.19 -18.05 6.92
N VAL A 38 -12.09 -17.34 6.72
CA VAL A 38 -11.53 -16.45 7.73
C VAL A 38 -12.16 -15.05 7.60
N LYS A 39 -12.34 -14.39 8.74
CA LYS A 39 -12.92 -13.03 8.83
C LYS A 39 -11.83 -11.98 9.01
N GLY A 40 -12.00 -10.82 8.36
CA GLY A 40 -11.07 -9.70 8.48
C GLY A 40 -10.85 -9.23 9.91
N ALA A 41 -11.91 -9.18 10.73
CA ALA A 41 -11.82 -8.79 12.15
C ALA A 41 -10.95 -9.74 13.01
N LYS A 42 -10.81 -11.02 12.62
CA LYS A 42 -9.89 -11.95 13.30
C LYS A 42 -8.44 -11.58 12.98
N ILE A 43 -8.15 -11.39 11.70
CA ILE A 43 -6.80 -11.01 11.22
C ILE A 43 -6.37 -9.67 11.82
N ASP A 44 -7.29 -8.70 11.90
CA ASP A 44 -7.03 -7.39 12.50
C ASP A 44 -6.56 -7.49 13.96
N ARG A 45 -7.23 -8.32 14.77
CA ARG A 45 -6.83 -8.54 16.17
C ARG A 45 -5.46 -9.20 16.28
N GLU A 46 -5.19 -10.23 15.48
CA GLU A 46 -3.90 -10.93 15.48
C GLU A 46 -2.77 -10.00 15.07
N ALA A 47 -3.00 -9.13 14.09
CA ALA A 47 -2.04 -8.10 13.67
C ALA A 47 -1.81 -7.06 14.78
N GLU A 48 -2.87 -6.62 15.48
CA GLU A 48 -2.74 -5.71 16.61
C GLU A 48 -1.90 -6.31 17.74
N GLU A 49 -2.16 -7.56 18.10
CA GLU A 49 -1.39 -8.30 19.11
C GLU A 49 0.09 -8.37 18.71
N LEU A 50 0.38 -8.79 17.47
CA LEU A 50 1.74 -8.86 16.97
C LEU A 50 2.47 -7.50 17.03
N ILE A 51 1.82 -6.42 16.60
CA ILE A 51 2.41 -5.07 16.63
C ILE A 51 2.73 -4.66 18.08
N ARG A 52 1.80 -4.89 19.01
CA ARG A 52 1.98 -4.52 20.42
C ARG A 52 3.03 -5.38 21.14
N ASP A 53 3.13 -6.66 20.82
CA ASP A 53 4.17 -7.56 21.36
C ASP A 53 5.58 -7.16 20.95
N HIS A 54 5.71 -6.43 19.83
CA HIS A 54 6.97 -5.83 19.38
C HIS A 54 7.22 -4.42 19.96
N GLY A 55 6.42 -3.97 20.93
CA GLY A 55 6.57 -2.66 21.58
C GLY A 55 6.17 -1.47 20.72
N ALA A 56 5.37 -1.70 19.68
CA ALA A 56 4.87 -0.66 18.78
C ALA A 56 3.38 -0.38 19.00
N VAL A 57 2.86 0.64 18.34
CA VAL A 57 1.44 1.02 18.35
C VAL A 57 0.90 0.90 16.92
N PRO A 58 -0.34 0.35 16.73
CA PRO A 58 -1.03 0.42 15.44
C PRO A 58 -1.14 1.86 14.95
N GLY A 59 -0.67 2.11 13.71
CA GLY A 59 -0.55 3.45 13.16
C GLY A 59 -1.88 4.06 12.71
N PHE A 60 -2.86 3.22 12.34
CA PHE A 60 -4.15 3.68 11.80
C PHE A 60 -5.25 3.77 12.84
N LYS A 61 -5.21 2.91 13.88
CA LYS A 61 -6.27 2.83 14.88
C LYS A 61 -6.45 4.14 15.63
N GLY A 62 -7.62 4.75 15.49
CA GLY A 62 -7.97 6.06 16.06
C GLY A 62 -7.58 7.26 15.19
N LEU A 63 -6.78 7.09 14.16
CA LEU A 63 -6.42 8.16 13.23
C LEU A 63 -7.65 8.56 12.39
N TYR A 64 -8.04 9.82 12.45
CA TYR A 64 -9.27 10.33 11.80
C TYR A 64 -10.54 9.51 12.13
N GLY A 65 -10.56 8.85 13.30
CA GLY A 65 -11.67 8.03 13.74
C GLY A 65 -11.69 6.61 13.15
N PHE A 66 -10.65 6.17 12.42
CA PHE A 66 -10.59 4.82 11.89
C PHE A 66 -10.57 3.78 13.03
N PRO A 67 -11.46 2.74 13.00
CA PRO A 67 -11.69 1.92 14.17
C PRO A 67 -10.71 0.74 14.37
N ALA A 68 -9.88 0.42 13.37
CA ALA A 68 -9.13 -0.83 13.28
C ALA A 68 -7.61 -0.63 13.15
N THR A 69 -6.85 -1.70 13.26
CA THR A 69 -5.40 -1.75 13.11
C THR A 69 -4.99 -1.80 11.64
N LEU A 70 -5.71 -2.62 10.86
CA LEU A 70 -5.50 -2.81 9.43
C LEU A 70 -6.61 -2.15 8.62
N CYS A 71 -6.29 -1.66 7.43
CA CYS A 71 -7.30 -1.47 6.39
C CYS A 71 -7.41 -2.77 5.59
N ILE A 72 -8.62 -3.35 5.49
CA ILE A 72 -8.88 -4.59 4.74
C ILE A 72 -9.94 -4.30 3.68
N SER A 73 -9.52 -4.12 2.44
CA SER A 73 -10.37 -3.78 1.30
C SER A 73 -10.53 -4.99 0.38
N ILE A 74 -11.77 -5.40 0.12
CA ILE A 74 -12.08 -6.66 -0.58
C ILE A 74 -12.64 -6.32 -1.97
N ASN A 75 -12.19 -6.98 -3.01
CA ASN A 75 -12.66 -6.91 -4.40
C ASN A 75 -12.75 -5.47 -4.95
N GLU A 76 -13.94 -4.86 -4.99
CA GLU A 76 -14.16 -3.47 -5.40
C GLU A 76 -13.70 -2.45 -4.35
N GLY A 77 -13.30 -2.89 -3.17
CA GLY A 77 -12.66 -2.07 -2.14
C GLY A 77 -11.29 -1.58 -2.60
N VAL A 78 -11.12 -0.25 -2.61
CA VAL A 78 -9.86 0.38 -3.03
C VAL A 78 -8.90 0.48 -1.85
N VAL A 79 -9.30 1.25 -0.82
CA VAL A 79 -8.54 1.45 0.43
C VAL A 79 -9.48 1.76 1.60
N HIS A 80 -8.90 1.86 2.79
CA HIS A 80 -9.57 2.21 4.05
C HIS A 80 -10.73 1.26 4.43
N GLY A 81 -10.70 0.01 3.94
CA GLY A 81 -11.69 -0.99 4.27
C GLY A 81 -11.67 -1.31 5.76
N VAL A 82 -12.83 -1.24 6.42
CA VAL A 82 -12.95 -1.63 7.84
C VAL A 82 -13.03 -3.15 7.94
N PRO A 83 -12.15 -3.80 8.72
CA PRO A 83 -12.16 -5.25 8.90
C PRO A 83 -13.52 -5.77 9.41
N SER A 84 -14.20 -6.58 8.58
CA SER A 84 -15.54 -7.07 8.89
C SER A 84 -15.52 -8.28 9.83
N ALA A 85 -16.46 -8.31 10.78
CA ALA A 85 -16.79 -9.48 11.58
C ALA A 85 -17.86 -10.37 10.92
N ASP A 86 -18.55 -9.87 9.89
CA ASP A 86 -19.67 -10.54 9.25
C ASP A 86 -19.31 -11.16 7.91
N TYR A 87 -18.26 -10.66 7.23
CA TYR A 87 -17.77 -11.19 5.97
C TYR A 87 -16.65 -12.20 6.19
N GLU A 88 -16.85 -13.40 5.67
CA GLU A 88 -15.82 -14.42 5.54
C GLU A 88 -15.21 -14.37 4.13
N PHE A 89 -13.89 -14.36 4.04
CA PHE A 89 -13.21 -14.41 2.75
C PHE A 89 -13.64 -15.65 1.96
N ARG A 90 -13.71 -15.51 0.65
CA ARG A 90 -14.18 -16.54 -0.27
C ARG A 90 -13.09 -16.90 -1.28
N ASP A 91 -13.22 -18.07 -1.82
CA ASP A 91 -12.46 -18.48 -3.01
C ASP A 91 -12.75 -17.49 -4.15
N GLY A 92 -11.71 -16.98 -4.81
CA GLY A 92 -11.79 -15.95 -5.84
C GLY A 92 -11.72 -14.50 -5.37
N ASP A 93 -11.70 -14.23 -4.05
CA ASP A 93 -11.53 -12.87 -3.53
C ASP A 93 -10.10 -12.36 -3.74
N ILE A 94 -9.98 -11.06 -4.02
CA ILE A 94 -8.74 -10.32 -3.80
C ILE A 94 -8.90 -9.42 -2.58
N VAL A 95 -7.86 -9.35 -1.74
CA VAL A 95 -7.91 -8.62 -0.48
C VAL A 95 -6.68 -7.73 -0.36
N SER A 96 -6.88 -6.42 -0.48
CA SER A 96 -5.85 -5.43 -0.21
C SER A 96 -5.78 -5.17 1.30
N VAL A 97 -4.63 -5.43 1.88
CA VAL A 97 -4.35 -5.19 3.30
C VAL A 97 -3.28 -4.13 3.41
N ASP A 98 -3.62 -3.07 4.12
CA ASP A 98 -2.73 -1.94 4.39
C ASP A 98 -2.52 -1.84 5.90
N CYS A 99 -1.29 -1.60 6.31
CA CYS A 99 -0.86 -1.62 7.70
C CYS A 99 0.13 -0.49 7.99
N GLY A 100 -0.18 0.30 9.00
CA GLY A 100 0.75 1.27 9.58
C GLY A 100 1.17 0.91 11.00
N THR A 101 2.43 1.17 11.35
CA THR A 101 2.94 1.05 12.73
C THR A 101 3.60 2.35 13.18
N TYR A 102 3.56 2.60 14.48
CA TYR A 102 4.31 3.69 15.11
C TYR A 102 5.25 3.12 16.17
N MET A 103 6.55 3.28 15.95
CA MET A 103 7.59 2.76 16.83
C MET A 103 8.79 3.72 16.86
N ASN A 104 9.37 3.90 18.03
CA ASN A 104 10.56 4.78 18.21
C ASN A 104 10.36 6.22 17.71
N GLY A 105 9.14 6.74 17.76
CA GLY A 105 8.82 8.10 17.33
C GLY A 105 8.58 8.29 15.83
N PHE A 106 8.53 7.19 15.05
CA PHE A 106 8.33 7.23 13.60
C PHE A 106 7.30 6.22 13.13
N TYR A 107 6.57 6.59 12.07
CA TYR A 107 5.66 5.70 11.37
C TYR A 107 6.38 4.81 10.36
N GLY A 108 5.85 3.64 10.12
CA GLY A 108 6.11 2.78 8.98
C GLY A 108 4.79 2.45 8.31
N ASP A 109 4.80 2.25 6.99
CA ASP A 109 3.63 2.04 6.15
C ASP A 109 3.91 1.11 4.99
N ALA A 110 2.98 0.19 4.69
CA ALA A 110 3.02 -0.65 3.50
C ALA A 110 1.69 -1.39 3.28
N ALA A 111 1.37 -1.65 2.01
CA ALA A 111 0.20 -2.41 1.61
C ALA A 111 0.54 -3.55 0.65
N TYR A 112 -0.25 -4.61 0.72
CA TYR A 112 -0.16 -5.76 -0.18
C TYR A 112 -1.54 -6.32 -0.52
N THR A 113 -1.77 -6.69 -1.78
CA THR A 113 -3.01 -7.35 -2.22
C THR A 113 -2.79 -8.85 -2.35
N PHE A 114 -3.62 -9.63 -1.66
CA PHE A 114 -3.63 -11.10 -1.65
C PHE A 114 -4.70 -11.63 -2.60
N ALA A 115 -4.41 -12.70 -3.33
CA ALA A 115 -5.35 -13.42 -4.20
C ALA A 115 -5.72 -14.75 -3.54
N ILE A 116 -6.97 -14.91 -3.09
CA ILE A 116 -7.43 -16.08 -2.33
C ILE A 116 -8.02 -17.12 -3.30
N GLY A 117 -7.46 -18.33 -3.30
CA GLY A 117 -7.95 -19.44 -4.10
C GLY A 117 -7.91 -19.21 -5.61
N ASP A 118 -9.00 -19.56 -6.33
CA ASP A 118 -9.08 -19.48 -7.79
C ASP A 118 -9.59 -18.10 -8.27
N VAL A 119 -8.69 -17.11 -8.25
CA VAL A 119 -8.96 -15.75 -8.75
C VAL A 119 -8.91 -15.75 -10.28
N LYS A 120 -9.87 -15.07 -10.92
CA LYS A 120 -9.95 -14.89 -12.37
C LYS A 120 -8.67 -14.32 -12.94
N GLU A 121 -8.23 -14.80 -14.10
CA GLU A 121 -6.94 -14.40 -14.69
C GLU A 121 -6.88 -12.90 -15.02
N GLU A 122 -7.98 -12.30 -15.42
CA GLU A 122 -8.11 -10.86 -15.63
C GLU A 122 -7.78 -10.07 -14.34
N THR A 123 -8.28 -10.53 -13.20
CA THR A 123 -7.99 -9.95 -11.88
C THR A 123 -6.55 -10.22 -11.46
N MET A 124 -6.01 -11.42 -11.73
CA MET A 124 -4.60 -11.71 -11.49
C MET A 124 -3.67 -10.82 -12.33
N GLU A 125 -4.07 -10.48 -13.56
CA GLU A 125 -3.32 -9.51 -14.37
C GLU A 125 -3.35 -8.11 -13.76
N LEU A 126 -4.49 -7.65 -13.24
CA LEU A 126 -4.59 -6.40 -12.48
C LEU A 126 -3.57 -6.36 -11.33
N LEU A 127 -3.47 -7.44 -10.55
CA LEU A 127 -2.52 -7.52 -9.43
C LEU A 127 -1.06 -7.41 -9.91
N ARG A 128 -0.69 -8.14 -10.97
CA ARG A 128 0.65 -8.07 -11.58
C ARG A 128 0.97 -6.68 -12.12
N VAL A 129 0.02 -6.06 -12.79
CA VAL A 129 0.17 -4.71 -13.36
C VAL A 129 0.34 -3.67 -12.26
N THR A 130 -0.49 -3.72 -11.22
CA THR A 130 -0.42 -2.78 -10.09
C THR A 130 0.92 -2.90 -9.34
N LYS A 131 1.33 -4.13 -9.04
CA LYS A 131 2.61 -4.41 -8.39
C LYS A 131 3.80 -3.95 -9.25
N THR A 132 3.76 -4.20 -10.56
CA THR A 132 4.80 -3.72 -11.49
C THR A 132 4.81 -2.18 -11.57
N ALA A 133 3.64 -1.55 -11.58
CA ALA A 133 3.52 -0.09 -11.59
C ALA A 133 4.15 0.57 -10.36
N LEU A 134 4.03 -0.06 -9.18
CA LEU A 134 4.70 0.39 -7.97
C LEU A 134 6.22 0.48 -8.18
N TYR A 135 6.86 -0.59 -8.66
CA TYR A 135 8.31 -0.58 -8.89
C TYR A 135 8.73 0.40 -9.99
N LYS A 136 7.92 0.55 -11.06
CA LYS A 136 8.17 1.59 -12.08
C LYS A 136 8.09 3.00 -11.50
N GLY A 137 7.24 3.24 -10.53
CA GLY A 137 7.18 4.49 -9.76
C GLY A 137 8.42 4.66 -8.90
N ILE A 138 8.83 3.63 -8.16
CA ILE A 138 10.02 3.62 -7.29
C ILE A 138 11.29 3.93 -8.10
N ASP A 139 11.45 3.38 -9.31
CA ASP A 139 12.59 3.65 -10.19
C ASP A 139 12.72 5.14 -10.59
N GLN A 140 11.64 5.90 -10.48
CA GLN A 140 11.68 7.35 -10.70
C GLN A 140 11.99 8.15 -9.43
N ALA A 141 12.03 7.52 -8.24
CA ALA A 141 12.20 8.19 -6.96
C ALA A 141 13.69 8.43 -6.63
N VAL A 142 14.41 9.12 -7.50
CA VAL A 142 15.83 9.44 -7.34
C VAL A 142 16.06 10.95 -7.32
N VAL A 143 17.19 11.37 -6.70
CA VAL A 143 17.56 12.79 -6.58
C VAL A 143 17.55 13.49 -7.93
N GLY A 144 16.95 14.69 -7.97
CA GLY A 144 16.86 15.53 -9.17
C GLY A 144 15.60 15.30 -10.01
N LYS A 145 14.95 14.13 -9.90
CA LYS A 145 13.61 13.93 -10.47
C LYS A 145 12.54 14.65 -9.66
N ARG A 146 11.30 14.53 -10.05
CA ARG A 146 10.16 15.19 -9.41
C ARG A 146 9.03 14.21 -9.14
N ILE A 147 8.16 14.53 -8.20
CA ILE A 147 6.96 13.73 -7.86
C ILE A 147 6.15 13.36 -9.12
N GLY A 148 5.99 14.27 -10.08
CA GLY A 148 5.25 14.01 -11.32
C GLY A 148 5.91 12.97 -12.24
N ASP A 149 7.21 12.66 -12.06
CA ASP A 149 7.88 11.59 -12.81
C ASP A 149 7.44 10.22 -12.27
N ILE A 150 7.26 10.09 -10.94
CA ILE A 150 6.71 8.91 -10.27
C ILE A 150 5.30 8.63 -10.79
N GLY A 151 4.40 9.60 -10.62
CA GLY A 151 3.00 9.44 -11.03
C GLY A 151 2.84 9.19 -12.53
N TYR A 152 3.67 9.83 -13.38
CA TYR A 152 3.66 9.57 -14.83
C TYR A 152 4.05 8.12 -15.14
N ALA A 153 5.06 7.56 -14.47
CA ALA A 153 5.51 6.20 -14.70
C ALA A 153 4.41 5.18 -14.37
N ILE A 154 3.76 5.35 -13.20
CA ILE A 154 2.62 4.52 -12.76
C ILE A 154 1.48 4.65 -13.78
N GLN A 155 1.00 5.86 -14.00
CA GLN A 155 -0.14 6.14 -14.88
C GLN A 155 0.06 5.61 -16.30
N SER A 156 1.20 5.92 -16.92
CA SER A 156 1.44 5.53 -18.31
C SER A 156 1.55 4.02 -18.49
N TYR A 157 1.98 3.30 -17.46
CA TYR A 157 2.06 1.85 -17.49
C TYR A 157 0.68 1.18 -17.30
N CYS A 158 -0.20 1.73 -16.48
CA CYS A 158 -1.53 1.14 -16.23
C CYS A 158 -2.57 1.55 -17.29
N GLU A 159 -2.63 2.84 -17.66
CA GLU A 159 -3.70 3.34 -18.54
C GLU A 159 -3.49 3.00 -20.01
N ARG A 160 -2.24 3.11 -20.54
CA ARG A 160 -2.01 2.99 -21.99
C ARG A 160 -2.13 1.56 -22.53
N PRO A 161 -1.42 0.54 -21.96
CA PRO A 161 -1.49 -0.82 -22.52
C PRO A 161 -2.65 -1.64 -21.96
N TYR A 162 -3.20 -1.31 -20.77
CA TYR A 162 -4.19 -2.13 -20.08
C TYR A 162 -5.56 -1.45 -19.97
N ASP A 163 -5.67 -0.14 -20.22
CA ASP A 163 -6.89 0.67 -20.04
C ASP A 163 -7.45 0.62 -18.60
N TYR A 164 -6.57 0.40 -17.61
CA TYR A 164 -6.95 0.35 -16.21
C TYR A 164 -7.09 1.74 -15.60
N GLY A 165 -8.05 1.88 -14.67
CA GLY A 165 -8.33 3.14 -13.98
C GLY A 165 -7.30 3.43 -12.88
N VAL A 166 -6.47 4.47 -13.06
CA VAL A 166 -5.61 4.98 -11.98
C VAL A 166 -6.40 5.95 -11.10
N VAL A 167 -6.59 5.62 -9.82
CA VAL A 167 -7.34 6.45 -8.87
C VAL A 167 -6.68 7.83 -8.70
N ARG A 168 -7.50 8.89 -8.64
CA ARG A 168 -7.07 10.30 -8.59
C ARG A 168 -7.29 10.96 -7.23
N GLU A 169 -8.28 10.52 -6.49
CA GLU A 169 -8.76 11.12 -5.25
C GLU A 169 -7.86 10.80 -4.06
N LEU A 170 -7.10 9.71 -4.17
CA LEU A 170 -6.21 9.18 -3.15
C LEU A 170 -4.79 9.13 -3.69
N VAL A 171 -3.83 9.46 -2.85
CA VAL A 171 -2.44 9.67 -3.26
C VAL A 171 -1.48 9.25 -2.14
N GLY A 172 -0.29 8.84 -2.51
CA GLY A 172 0.80 8.63 -1.58
C GLY A 172 1.24 9.92 -0.89
N HIS A 173 2.12 9.82 0.08
CA HIS A 173 2.47 10.91 0.96
C HIS A 173 3.92 10.84 1.46
N GLY A 174 4.40 11.94 2.01
CA GLY A 174 5.59 11.91 2.87
C GLY A 174 5.27 11.19 4.18
N LEU A 175 6.27 10.61 4.81
CA LEU A 175 6.13 9.83 6.03
C LEU A 175 7.31 10.09 6.97
N GLY A 176 7.06 10.03 8.29
CA GLY A 176 8.08 10.24 9.30
C GLY A 176 7.53 10.26 10.72
N LYS A 177 7.61 11.40 11.41
CA LYS A 177 7.01 11.59 12.74
C LYS A 177 5.48 11.65 12.69
N HIS A 178 4.94 11.97 11.53
CA HIS A 178 3.51 11.87 11.23
C HIS A 178 3.32 10.85 10.11
N LEU A 179 2.18 10.14 10.12
CA LEU A 179 1.84 9.21 9.05
C LEU A 179 1.75 9.94 7.71
N HIS A 180 1.05 11.07 7.67
CA HIS A 180 0.92 11.89 6.48
C HIS A 180 1.72 13.19 6.61
N GLU A 181 2.82 13.25 5.88
CA GLU A 181 3.65 14.44 5.71
C GLU A 181 3.63 14.93 4.25
N GLU A 182 4.13 16.14 4.01
CA GLU A 182 4.40 16.59 2.63
C GLU A 182 5.64 15.89 2.05
N PRO A 183 5.67 15.62 0.73
CA PRO A 183 4.68 16.01 -0.27
C PRO A 183 3.60 14.95 -0.48
N GLN A 184 2.48 15.33 -1.11
CA GLN A 184 1.61 14.35 -1.75
C GLN A 184 2.33 13.67 -2.93
N VAL A 185 2.05 12.38 -3.13
CA VAL A 185 2.67 11.52 -4.16
C VAL A 185 1.57 10.89 -5.03
N PRO A 186 0.98 11.66 -5.97
CA PRO A 186 -0.07 11.12 -6.84
C PRO A 186 0.43 10.00 -7.75
N ASN A 187 -0.44 9.01 -7.98
CA ASN A 187 -0.21 7.90 -8.91
C ASN A 187 -0.39 8.30 -10.40
N PHE A 188 -0.54 9.59 -10.65
CA PHE A 188 -0.67 10.19 -11.97
C PHE A 188 0.10 11.50 -12.02
N GLY A 189 0.43 11.97 -13.23
CA GLY A 189 1.15 13.23 -13.33
C GLY A 189 1.76 13.50 -14.69
N LYS A 190 2.59 14.53 -14.72
CA LYS A 190 3.36 14.94 -15.91
C LYS A 190 4.85 14.94 -15.58
N ARG A 191 5.67 14.41 -16.47
CA ARG A 191 7.13 14.41 -16.35
C ARG A 191 7.67 15.81 -16.05
N GLY A 192 8.63 15.90 -15.14
CA GLY A 192 9.30 17.14 -14.79
C GLY A 192 8.42 18.14 -14.02
N ARG A 193 7.29 17.72 -13.42
CA ARG A 193 6.41 18.57 -12.64
C ARG A 193 6.36 18.15 -11.15
N GLY A 194 5.96 19.07 -10.31
CA GLY A 194 5.83 18.84 -8.86
C GLY A 194 7.12 19.09 -8.08
N VAL A 195 7.14 18.65 -6.83
CA VAL A 195 8.25 18.81 -5.89
C VAL A 195 9.49 18.08 -6.40
N VAL A 196 10.66 18.73 -6.28
CA VAL A 196 11.96 18.11 -6.62
C VAL A 196 12.31 17.10 -5.52
N LEU A 197 12.69 15.91 -5.94
CA LEU A 197 13.15 14.84 -5.07
C LEU A 197 14.58 15.13 -4.62
N ARG A 198 14.81 15.10 -3.32
CA ARG A 198 16.12 15.31 -2.69
C ARG A 198 16.43 14.15 -1.76
N ASP A 199 17.72 13.94 -1.51
CA ASP A 199 18.22 12.91 -0.60
C ASP A 199 17.59 13.04 0.79
N GLY A 200 17.24 11.92 1.42
CA GLY A 200 16.59 11.86 2.72
C GLY A 200 15.07 12.13 2.72
N LEU A 201 14.45 12.36 1.56
CA LEU A 201 12.99 12.43 1.48
C LEU A 201 12.39 11.03 1.60
N VAL A 202 11.60 10.78 2.66
CA VAL A 202 10.86 9.52 2.85
C VAL A 202 9.43 9.71 2.39
N ILE A 203 8.96 8.81 1.52
CA ILE A 203 7.62 8.85 0.92
C ILE A 203 7.02 7.44 0.81
N ALA A 204 5.70 7.36 0.91
CA ALA A 204 4.88 6.23 0.50
C ALA A 204 4.56 6.36 -1.00
N ILE A 205 4.81 5.30 -1.76
CA ILE A 205 4.38 5.16 -3.16
C ILE A 205 3.38 4.01 -3.17
N GLU A 206 2.13 4.31 -3.50
CA GLU A 206 0.99 3.43 -3.24
C GLU A 206 -0.02 3.46 -4.41
N PRO A 207 0.30 2.86 -5.57
CA PRO A 207 -0.66 2.79 -6.67
C PRO A 207 -1.94 2.05 -6.27
N MET A 208 -3.06 2.72 -6.49
CA MET A 208 -4.42 2.19 -6.42
C MET A 208 -4.97 2.12 -7.84
N ILE A 209 -5.17 0.90 -8.35
CA ILE A 209 -5.52 0.65 -9.75
C ILE A 209 -6.80 -0.16 -9.82
N ASN A 210 -7.79 0.36 -10.53
CA ASN A 210 -9.06 -0.30 -10.78
C ASN A 210 -9.00 -1.07 -12.11
N LEU A 211 -9.61 -2.25 -12.15
CA LEU A 211 -9.74 -3.03 -13.38
C LEU A 211 -10.53 -2.27 -14.45
N GLY A 212 -11.53 -1.50 -14.01
CA GLY A 212 -12.35 -0.65 -14.86
C GLY A 212 -11.97 0.82 -14.80
N LYS A 213 -12.95 1.67 -14.46
CA LYS A 213 -12.77 3.12 -14.45
C LYS A 213 -12.11 3.63 -13.18
N LYS A 214 -11.50 4.81 -13.28
CA LYS A 214 -10.74 5.44 -12.17
C LYS A 214 -11.61 6.03 -11.06
N GLU A 215 -12.89 6.25 -11.31
CA GLU A 215 -13.80 6.93 -10.39
C GLU A 215 -14.11 6.04 -9.18
N VAL A 216 -14.06 6.65 -7.99
CA VAL A 216 -14.34 6.00 -6.72
C VAL A 216 -15.47 6.70 -5.96
N ARG A 217 -15.98 6.05 -4.94
CA ARG A 217 -16.96 6.64 -4.01
C ARG A 217 -16.74 6.10 -2.61
N GLN A 218 -17.17 6.84 -1.61
CA GLN A 218 -17.17 6.38 -0.23
C GLN A 218 -18.32 5.41 0.02
N SER A 219 -18.04 4.34 0.75
CA SER A 219 -19.03 3.39 1.25
C SER A 219 -19.87 3.98 2.38
N PRO A 220 -21.07 3.44 2.67
CA PRO A 220 -21.92 3.89 3.78
C PRO A 220 -21.30 3.77 5.18
N ASP A 221 -20.25 2.96 5.36
CA ASP A 221 -19.50 2.85 6.62
C ASP A 221 -18.70 4.11 6.99
N GLY A 222 -18.60 5.07 6.06
CA GLY A 222 -17.92 6.35 6.28
C GLY A 222 -16.41 6.31 6.15
N HIS A 223 -15.81 5.14 5.88
CA HIS A 223 -14.36 4.94 5.77
C HIS A 223 -13.95 4.32 4.43
N THR A 224 -14.52 3.16 4.09
CA THR A 224 -14.13 2.39 2.91
C THR A 224 -14.35 3.16 1.62
N ILE A 225 -13.32 3.24 0.79
CA ILE A 225 -13.42 3.76 -0.57
C ILE A 225 -13.56 2.57 -1.51
N ILE A 226 -14.56 2.62 -2.40
CA ILE A 226 -14.86 1.55 -3.36
C ILE A 226 -14.89 2.10 -4.79
N THR A 227 -14.64 1.25 -5.77
CA THR A 227 -14.80 1.61 -7.19
C THR A 227 -16.25 1.99 -7.49
N LYS A 228 -16.45 2.98 -8.36
CA LYS A 228 -17.81 3.45 -8.69
C LYS A 228 -18.56 2.48 -9.60
N ASP A 229 -17.83 1.74 -10.41
CA ASP A 229 -18.37 0.76 -11.38
C ASP A 229 -18.46 -0.66 -10.84
N GLY A 230 -18.01 -0.92 -9.59
CA GLY A 230 -18.04 -2.22 -8.95
C GLY A 230 -16.99 -3.21 -9.45
N THR A 231 -16.00 -2.74 -10.24
CA THR A 231 -14.89 -3.58 -10.69
C THR A 231 -13.83 -3.75 -9.60
N PRO A 232 -13.04 -4.85 -9.61
CA PRO A 232 -11.96 -5.05 -8.66
C PRO A 232 -10.93 -3.92 -8.66
N SER A 233 -10.32 -3.66 -7.50
CA SER A 233 -9.20 -2.74 -7.31
C SER A 233 -8.04 -3.41 -6.62
N ALA A 234 -6.81 -3.06 -6.98
CA ALA A 234 -5.59 -3.54 -6.34
C ALA A 234 -4.79 -2.38 -5.75
N HIS A 235 -4.18 -2.62 -4.59
CA HIS A 235 -3.35 -1.68 -3.86
C HIS A 235 -2.05 -2.35 -3.42
N TYR A 236 -0.91 -1.78 -3.80
CA TYR A 236 0.41 -2.15 -3.31
C TYR A 236 1.16 -0.91 -2.89
N GLU A 237 1.95 -1.01 -1.84
CA GLU A 237 2.66 0.14 -1.31
C GLU A 237 4.03 -0.23 -0.78
N HIS A 238 4.98 0.67 -1.02
CA HIS A 238 6.27 0.69 -0.33
C HIS A 238 6.56 2.08 0.26
N THR A 239 7.02 2.11 1.49
CA THR A 239 7.75 3.25 2.02
C THR A 239 9.20 3.19 1.49
N ILE A 240 9.67 4.30 0.90
CA ILE A 240 11.02 4.43 0.36
C ILE A 240 11.69 5.71 0.87
N VAL A 241 13.01 5.74 0.86
CA VAL A 241 13.78 6.99 0.94
C VAL A 241 14.44 7.30 -0.38
N VAL A 242 14.32 8.54 -0.83
CA VAL A 242 14.98 9.04 -2.04
C VAL A 242 16.49 9.08 -1.82
N ARG A 243 17.26 8.52 -2.75
CA ARG A 243 18.71 8.52 -2.77
C ARG A 243 19.24 8.95 -4.15
N LYS A 244 20.54 9.13 -4.27
CA LYS A 244 21.16 9.68 -5.51
C LYS A 244 20.97 8.78 -6.74
N GLU A 245 21.28 7.49 -6.62
CA GLU A 245 21.31 6.57 -7.77
C GLU A 245 20.05 5.72 -7.85
N LYS A 246 19.57 5.23 -6.72
CA LYS A 246 18.40 4.36 -6.60
C LYS A 246 17.68 4.65 -5.29
N ALA A 247 16.36 4.66 -5.31
CA ALA A 247 15.57 4.70 -4.06
C ALA A 247 15.90 3.51 -3.18
N ASP A 248 15.99 3.76 -1.88
CA ASP A 248 16.16 2.69 -0.90
C ASP A 248 14.79 2.34 -0.31
N ILE A 249 14.36 1.11 -0.51
CA ILE A 249 13.05 0.61 -0.06
C ILE A 249 13.17 0.21 1.42
N LEU A 250 12.36 0.85 2.27
CA LEU A 250 12.39 0.64 3.72
C LEU A 250 11.47 -0.50 4.18
N SER A 251 10.38 -0.78 3.46
CA SER A 251 9.51 -1.93 3.65
C SER A 251 10.02 -3.14 2.83
N ASN A 252 9.64 -4.35 3.20
CA ASN A 252 10.16 -5.56 2.57
C ASN A 252 9.05 -6.56 2.24
N HIS A 253 8.56 -6.55 1.00
CA HIS A 253 7.55 -7.51 0.54
C HIS A 253 8.08 -8.95 0.40
N THR A 254 9.40 -9.18 0.36
CA THR A 254 9.95 -10.54 0.24
C THR A 254 9.50 -11.44 1.38
N ILE A 255 9.46 -10.91 2.63
CA ILE A 255 8.96 -11.68 3.78
C ILE A 255 7.46 -12.01 3.68
N VAL A 256 6.68 -11.16 3.03
CA VAL A 256 5.25 -11.43 2.74
C VAL A 256 5.15 -12.55 1.70
N GLU A 257 5.91 -12.45 0.62
CA GLU A 257 5.92 -13.40 -0.50
C GLU A 257 6.41 -14.78 -0.09
N GLU A 258 7.39 -14.86 0.83
CA GLU A 258 7.83 -16.15 1.42
C GLU A 258 6.70 -16.83 2.20
N ASN A 259 5.87 -16.08 2.92
CA ASN A 259 4.71 -16.63 3.62
C ASN A 259 3.57 -17.01 2.66
N ILE A 260 3.38 -16.26 1.57
CA ILE A 260 2.43 -16.63 0.50
C ILE A 260 2.80 -18.01 -0.09
N LYS A 261 4.07 -18.28 -0.38
CA LYS A 261 4.53 -19.59 -0.90
C LYS A 261 4.21 -20.75 0.02
N ASN A 262 4.14 -20.50 1.33
CA ASN A 262 3.83 -21.52 2.34
C ASN A 262 2.32 -21.67 2.62
N ASN A 263 1.47 -20.80 2.03
CA ASN A 263 0.02 -20.86 2.20
C ASN A 263 -0.64 -21.31 0.87
N PRO A 264 -1.11 -22.58 0.77
CA PRO A 264 -1.68 -23.12 -0.46
C PRO A 264 -3.02 -22.48 -0.86
N GLU A 265 -3.63 -21.70 0.03
CA GLU A 265 -4.90 -21.01 -0.20
C GLU A 265 -4.73 -19.64 -0.90
N ILE A 266 -3.49 -19.23 -1.19
CA ILE A 266 -3.18 -17.96 -1.85
C ILE A 266 -2.43 -18.22 -3.16
N ARG A 267 -2.84 -17.54 -4.24
CA ARG A 267 -2.08 -17.53 -5.49
C ARG A 267 -0.90 -16.56 -5.41
N GLU A 268 0.25 -17.01 -5.82
CA GLU A 268 1.46 -16.17 -5.94
C GLU A 268 1.32 -15.18 -7.10
N ILE A 269 1.74 -13.93 -6.83
CA ILE A 269 1.74 -12.85 -7.81
C ILE A 269 3.18 -12.57 -8.24
N SER A 270 3.61 -13.24 -9.30
CA SER A 270 4.94 -13.06 -9.88
C SER A 270 4.93 -11.89 -10.87
N ILE A 271 5.85 -10.95 -10.71
CA ILE A 271 6.11 -9.89 -11.70
C ILE A 271 7.33 -10.29 -12.54
N LYS A 272 7.23 -10.08 -13.84
CA LYS A 272 8.40 -10.25 -14.73
C LYS A 272 9.37 -9.11 -14.44
N SER A 273 10.59 -9.46 -14.05
CA SER A 273 11.73 -8.56 -13.88
C SER A 273 12.08 -7.81 -15.17
#